data_7dd909c69959b6d7b621903663cdc938
#
_entry.id   7dd909c69959b6d7b621903663cdc938
#
_cell.length_a   1.000
_cell.length_b   1.000
_cell.length_c   1.000
_cell.angle_alpha   90.00
_cell.angle_beta   90.00
_cell.angle_gamma   90.00
#
_symmetry.space_group_name_H-M   'P 1'
#
loop_
_entity.id
_entity.type
_entity.pdbx_description
1 polymer ?
#
loop_
_entity_poly.entity_id
_entity_poly.type
_entity_poly.pdbx_seq_one_letter_code
_entity_poly.pdbx_strand_id
1 'polypeptide(L)'
;MTTNCLMRPRDSYKDRIYSTNVVGWEGVKHIGKKENGDKDFSEIIQQAIELGGFKEDVEPHEILVGFGHHATLSYADKIVEAVKSGKVRHFFLIGGCDGARPGRNYYTEFAENVPKDCIIMTLACGKYRFNKLEFGDIDGLPRLLDIGQCNDVYS
;
A
#
# COMPACT_ATOMS: atom_id res chain seq x y z
N MET A 1 9.59 1.62 1.43
CA MET A 1 9.88 0.25 1.90
C MET A 1 8.82 -0.69 1.37
N THR A 2 9.20 -1.87 0.93
CA THR A 2 8.27 -2.94 0.57
C THR A 2 8.51 -4.15 1.46
N THR A 3 7.50 -4.95 1.72
CA THR A 3 7.59 -6.03 2.69
C THR A 3 7.81 -7.41 2.08
N ASN A 4 7.48 -7.63 0.79
CA ASN A 4 7.30 -8.99 0.31
C ASN A 4 8.03 -9.36 -0.98
N CYS A 5 8.41 -8.41 -1.80
CA CYS A 5 8.95 -8.74 -3.12
C CYS A 5 10.26 -8.01 -3.37
N LEU A 6 11.32 -8.77 -3.46
CA LEU A 6 12.57 -8.28 -4.00
C LEU A 6 12.71 -8.84 -5.42
N MET A 7 12.59 -7.97 -6.40
CA MET A 7 12.82 -8.29 -7.81
C MET A 7 14.27 -8.01 -8.17
N ARG A 8 14.74 -8.61 -9.28
CA ARG A 8 16.08 -8.32 -9.81
C ARG A 8 16.28 -6.80 -9.95
N PRO A 9 17.21 -6.21 -9.20
CA PRO A 9 17.48 -4.79 -9.29
C PRO A 9 18.04 -4.41 -10.66
N ARG A 10 17.68 -3.23 -11.13
CA ARG A 10 18.29 -2.65 -12.33
C ARG A 10 19.55 -1.87 -11.94
N ASP A 11 20.53 -1.81 -12.83
CA ASP A 11 21.77 -1.10 -12.59
C ASP A 11 21.59 0.38 -12.25
N SER A 12 20.50 1.01 -12.73
CA SER A 12 20.17 2.40 -12.48
C SER A 12 19.81 2.74 -11.03
N TYR A 13 19.53 1.72 -10.18
CA TYR A 13 19.13 1.95 -8.79
C TYR A 13 19.59 0.87 -7.80
N LYS A 14 20.37 -0.13 -8.24
CA LYS A 14 20.81 -1.24 -7.38
C LYS A 14 21.64 -0.80 -6.19
N ASP A 15 22.35 0.30 -6.32
CA ASP A 15 23.15 0.95 -5.28
C ASP A 15 22.32 1.60 -4.16
N ARG A 16 21.01 1.75 -4.38
CA ARG A 16 20.04 2.35 -3.46
C ARG A 16 19.01 1.37 -2.94
N ILE A 17 19.22 0.09 -3.18
CA ILE A 17 18.37 -0.99 -2.67
C ILE A 17 19.10 -1.76 -1.59
N TYR A 18 18.39 -1.97 -0.51
CA TYR A 18 18.82 -2.79 0.61
C TYR A 18 17.76 -3.85 0.89
N SER A 19 18.21 -5.01 1.32
CA SER A 19 17.33 -6.06 1.79
C SER A 19 17.46 -6.24 3.31
N THR A 20 16.42 -6.77 3.94
CA THR A 20 16.41 -7.07 5.36
C THR A 20 15.46 -8.24 5.64
N ASN A 21 15.51 -8.81 6.85
CA ASN A 21 14.75 -10.00 7.24
C ASN A 21 15.18 -11.24 6.43
N VAL A 22 14.19 -12.00 5.92
CA VAL A 22 14.43 -13.25 5.22
C VAL A 22 14.63 -13.09 3.71
N VAL A 23 14.37 -11.91 3.19
CA VAL A 23 14.45 -11.64 1.75
C VAL A 23 15.82 -11.06 1.40
N GLY A 24 16.47 -11.63 0.41
CA GLY A 24 17.76 -11.17 -0.11
C GLY A 24 17.88 -11.37 -1.61
N TRP A 25 18.82 -10.67 -2.22
CA TRP A 25 19.18 -10.83 -3.63
C TRP A 25 20.68 -10.69 -3.79
N GLU A 26 21.26 -11.48 -4.69
CA GLU A 26 22.69 -11.39 -5.02
C GLU A 26 23.07 -9.97 -5.48
N GLY A 27 24.12 -9.42 -4.88
CA GLY A 27 24.56 -8.05 -5.16
C GLY A 27 23.75 -6.93 -4.53
N VAL A 28 22.74 -7.26 -3.71
CA VAL A 28 22.01 -6.29 -2.88
C VAL A 28 22.51 -6.36 -1.46
N LYS A 29 22.87 -5.21 -0.89
CA LYS A 29 23.34 -5.15 0.49
C LYS A 29 22.23 -5.58 1.46
N HIS A 30 22.59 -6.47 2.39
CA HIS A 30 21.66 -7.01 3.38
C HIS A 30 21.92 -6.41 4.76
N ILE A 31 20.84 -5.88 5.37
CA ILE A 31 20.86 -5.38 6.74
C ILE A 31 20.40 -6.51 7.67
N GLY A 32 21.37 -7.19 8.24
CA GLY A 32 21.15 -8.27 9.20
C GLY A 32 20.73 -7.76 10.58
N LYS A 33 20.33 -8.68 11.45
CA LYS A 33 20.11 -8.41 12.87
C LYS A 33 21.45 -8.39 13.60
N LYS A 34 21.62 -7.45 14.54
CA LYS A 34 22.67 -7.46 15.55
C LYS A 34 22.39 -8.54 16.61
N GLU A 35 23.36 -8.82 17.49
CA GLU A 35 23.21 -9.78 18.58
C GLU A 35 22.03 -9.48 19.53
N ASN A 36 21.75 -8.19 19.74
CA ASN A 36 20.61 -7.72 20.53
C ASN A 36 19.24 -7.77 19.78
N GLY A 37 19.22 -8.26 18.54
CA GLY A 37 18.02 -8.34 17.70
C GLY A 37 17.72 -7.09 16.88
N ASP A 38 18.37 -5.97 17.15
CA ASP A 38 18.17 -4.71 16.43
C ASP A 38 18.82 -4.75 15.04
N LYS A 39 18.44 -3.79 14.20
CA LYS A 39 19.03 -3.57 12.89
C LYS A 39 19.62 -2.18 12.78
N ASP A 40 20.74 -2.07 12.10
CA ASP A 40 21.38 -0.81 11.87
C ASP A 40 21.04 -0.25 10.49
N PHE A 41 20.25 0.79 10.48
CA PHE A 41 19.87 1.50 9.25
C PHE A 41 20.70 2.77 9.02
N SER A 42 21.74 3.02 9.82
CA SER A 42 22.54 4.25 9.76
C SER A 42 23.09 4.54 8.36
N GLU A 43 23.54 3.51 7.66
CA GLU A 43 24.06 3.67 6.29
C GLU A 43 22.97 4.07 5.29
N ILE A 44 21.77 3.51 5.42
CA ILE A 44 20.63 3.87 4.55
C ILE A 44 20.23 5.33 4.81
N ILE A 45 20.21 5.73 6.08
CA ILE A 45 19.89 7.10 6.48
C ILE A 45 20.96 8.06 5.94
N GLN A 46 22.23 7.72 6.10
CA GLN A 46 23.33 8.54 5.59
C GLN A 46 23.26 8.70 4.07
N GLN A 47 23.06 7.61 3.33
CA GLN A 47 22.89 7.67 1.88
C GLN A 47 21.68 8.52 1.46
N ALA A 48 20.56 8.41 2.19
CA ALA A 48 19.38 9.22 1.91
C ALA A 48 19.67 10.72 2.11
N ILE A 49 20.43 11.08 3.14
CA ILE A 49 20.84 12.46 3.41
C ILE A 49 21.76 12.98 2.28
N GLU A 50 22.73 12.18 1.86
CA GLU A 50 23.68 12.54 0.80
C GLU A 50 23.03 12.71 -0.56
N LEU A 51 22.04 11.88 -0.87
CA LEU A 51 21.26 11.99 -2.10
C LEU A 51 20.32 13.21 -2.10
N GLY A 52 20.01 13.74 -0.92
CA GLY A 52 19.08 14.83 -0.74
C GLY A 52 17.62 14.41 -1.01
N GLY A 53 16.74 15.38 -1.11
CA GLY A 53 15.31 15.19 -1.40
C GLY A 53 14.93 15.81 -2.74
N PHE A 54 13.64 16.03 -2.89
CA PHE A 54 13.10 16.82 -3.99
C PHE A 54 13.52 18.29 -3.85
N LYS A 55 13.78 18.94 -4.96
CA LYS A 55 14.24 20.35 -4.97
C LYS A 55 13.12 21.34 -4.71
N GLU A 56 11.90 20.93 -4.97
CA GLU A 56 10.70 21.74 -4.82
C GLU A 56 9.67 20.98 -4.00
N ASP A 57 8.96 21.71 -3.16
CA ASP A 57 7.79 21.18 -2.47
C ASP A 57 6.63 21.03 -3.43
N VAL A 58 5.83 19.99 -3.26
CA VAL A 58 4.58 19.80 -3.99
C VAL A 58 3.41 20.04 -3.05
N GLU A 59 2.27 20.45 -3.61
CA GLU A 59 1.04 20.61 -2.83
C GLU A 59 0.71 19.31 -2.07
N PRO A 60 0.38 19.42 -0.78
CA PRO A 60 0.00 18.27 0.02
C PRO A 60 -1.18 17.53 -0.59
N HIS A 61 -1.07 16.22 -0.67
CA HIS A 61 -2.17 15.34 -1.05
C HIS A 61 -2.35 14.28 0.03
N GLU A 62 -3.51 14.31 0.68
CA GLU A 62 -3.83 13.38 1.76
C GLU A 62 -4.56 12.17 1.20
N ILE A 63 -4.22 10.99 1.70
CA ILE A 63 -4.91 9.74 1.42
C ILE A 63 -5.28 9.04 2.72
N LEU A 64 -6.44 8.41 2.75
CA LEU A 64 -6.87 7.60 3.87
C LEU A 64 -6.23 6.22 3.81
N VAL A 65 -5.59 5.84 4.91
CA VAL A 65 -4.95 4.53 5.08
C VAL A 65 -5.25 3.96 6.48
N GLY A 66 -4.82 2.72 6.74
CA GLY A 66 -4.87 2.17 8.09
C GLY A 66 -6.15 1.43 8.45
N PHE A 67 -6.87 0.91 7.46
CA PHE A 67 -8.04 0.06 7.68
C PHE A 67 -7.67 -1.42 7.90
N GLY A 68 -6.64 -1.70 8.72
CA GLY A 68 -6.38 -3.05 9.20
C GLY A 68 -7.57 -3.59 10.00
N HIS A 69 -7.55 -4.88 10.39
CA HIS A 69 -8.69 -5.55 11.01
C HIS A 69 -9.27 -4.79 12.21
N HIS A 70 -8.43 -4.24 13.09
CA HIS A 70 -8.89 -3.48 14.26
C HIS A 70 -9.68 -2.22 13.86
N ALA A 71 -9.15 -1.42 12.93
CA ALA A 71 -9.83 -0.22 12.47
C ALA A 71 -11.12 -0.56 11.71
N THR A 72 -11.10 -1.59 10.87
CA THR A 72 -12.29 -2.05 10.14
C THR A 72 -13.38 -2.53 11.11
N LEU A 73 -13.01 -3.28 12.16
CA LEU A 73 -13.95 -3.73 13.19
C LEU A 73 -14.53 -2.57 14.01
N SER A 74 -13.79 -1.49 14.22
CA SER A 74 -14.32 -0.29 14.89
C SER A 74 -15.41 0.42 14.08
N TYR A 75 -15.48 0.19 12.79
CA TYR A 75 -16.53 0.67 11.89
C TYR A 75 -17.63 -0.38 11.62
N ALA A 76 -17.56 -1.56 12.24
CA ALA A 76 -18.44 -2.68 11.93
C ALA A 76 -19.93 -2.33 12.03
N ASP A 77 -20.34 -1.62 13.08
CA ASP A 77 -21.73 -1.25 13.27
C ASP A 77 -22.23 -0.34 12.15
N LYS A 78 -21.43 0.65 11.74
CA LYS A 78 -21.75 1.54 10.62
C LYS A 78 -21.84 0.78 9.30
N ILE A 79 -20.92 -0.14 9.08
CA ILE A 79 -20.90 -0.98 7.87
C ILE A 79 -22.14 -1.86 7.83
N VAL A 80 -22.49 -2.51 8.93
CA VAL A 80 -23.68 -3.36 9.04
C VAL A 80 -24.98 -2.56 8.83
N GLU A 81 -25.07 -1.36 9.40
CA GLU A 81 -26.20 -0.47 9.19
C GLU A 81 -26.32 -0.03 7.73
N ALA A 82 -25.21 0.34 7.09
CA ALA A 82 -25.17 0.74 5.69
C ALA A 82 -25.61 -0.41 4.76
N VAL A 83 -25.23 -1.65 5.08
CA VAL A 83 -25.69 -2.84 4.34
C VAL A 83 -27.17 -3.10 4.56
N LYS A 84 -27.63 -3.09 5.82
CA LYS A 84 -29.06 -3.34 6.16
C LYS A 84 -29.99 -2.29 5.57
N SER A 85 -29.55 -1.04 5.50
CA SER A 85 -30.33 0.05 4.89
C SER A 85 -30.23 0.07 3.35
N GLY A 86 -29.47 -0.83 2.73
CA GLY A 86 -29.27 -0.92 1.28
C GLY A 86 -28.38 0.16 0.68
N LYS A 87 -27.70 0.97 1.51
CA LYS A 87 -26.76 2.00 1.05
C LYS A 87 -25.45 1.41 0.53
N VAL A 88 -25.01 0.28 1.12
CA VAL A 88 -23.91 -0.52 0.63
C VAL A 88 -24.44 -1.82 0.07
N ARG A 89 -24.26 -2.01 -1.23
CA ARG A 89 -24.77 -3.18 -1.93
C ARG A 89 -23.77 -4.33 -2.03
N HIS A 90 -22.49 -4.00 -2.30
CA HIS A 90 -21.41 -4.98 -2.43
C HIS A 90 -20.09 -4.46 -1.91
N PHE A 91 -19.19 -5.41 -1.63
CA PHE A 91 -17.80 -5.19 -1.32
C PHE A 91 -16.94 -5.82 -2.41
N PHE A 92 -16.00 -5.07 -2.95
CA PHE A 92 -15.01 -5.55 -3.91
C PHE A 92 -13.64 -5.59 -3.27
N LEU A 93 -13.03 -6.76 -3.21
CA LEU A 93 -11.65 -6.92 -2.76
C LEU A 93 -10.72 -6.88 -3.98
N ILE A 94 -9.92 -5.83 -4.08
CA ILE A 94 -8.95 -5.64 -5.15
C ILE A 94 -7.55 -5.84 -4.58
N GLY A 95 -7.04 -7.06 -4.64
CA GLY A 95 -5.71 -7.43 -4.17
C GLY A 95 -4.67 -7.61 -5.29
N GLY A 96 -5.07 -7.37 -6.54
CA GLY A 96 -4.21 -7.53 -7.70
C GLY A 96 -3.27 -6.37 -7.94
N CYS A 97 -2.31 -6.57 -8.83
CA CYS A 97 -1.31 -5.59 -9.20
C CYS A 97 -1.19 -5.46 -10.72
N ASP A 98 -1.36 -4.25 -11.24
CA ASP A 98 -1.10 -3.94 -12.66
C ASP A 98 0.40 -3.96 -12.99
N GLY A 99 1.25 -3.95 -11.98
CA GLY A 99 2.69 -3.87 -12.13
C GLY A 99 3.16 -2.50 -12.66
N ALA A 100 4.41 -2.44 -13.10
CA ALA A 100 5.03 -1.20 -13.59
C ALA A 100 5.00 -1.06 -15.12
N ARG A 101 4.49 -2.05 -15.85
CA ARG A 101 4.49 -2.04 -17.31
C ARG A 101 3.47 -1.05 -17.85
N PRO A 102 3.84 -0.12 -18.72
CA PRO A 102 2.90 0.78 -19.38
C PRO A 102 1.79 0.03 -20.10
N GLY A 103 0.58 0.58 -20.09
CA GLY A 103 -0.60 -0.01 -20.74
C GLY A 103 -1.30 -1.12 -19.93
N ARG A 104 -0.77 -1.52 -18.79
CA ARG A 104 -1.48 -2.39 -17.85
C ARG A 104 -2.25 -1.52 -16.85
N ASN A 105 -3.57 -1.53 -16.94
CA ASN A 105 -4.42 -0.68 -16.11
C ASN A 105 -5.72 -1.36 -15.67
N TYR A 106 -5.77 -2.68 -15.72
CA TYR A 106 -6.98 -3.46 -15.43
C TYR A 106 -7.55 -3.18 -14.04
N TYR A 107 -6.72 -3.23 -13.00
CA TYR A 107 -7.21 -3.04 -11.62
C TYR A 107 -7.56 -1.58 -11.32
N THR A 108 -6.87 -0.63 -11.93
CA THR A 108 -7.21 0.78 -11.84
C THR A 108 -8.55 1.06 -12.50
N GLU A 109 -8.73 0.61 -13.74
CA GLU A 109 -10.01 0.74 -14.47
C GLU A 109 -11.15 0.01 -13.75
N PHE A 110 -10.87 -1.17 -13.18
CA PHE A 110 -11.85 -1.87 -12.38
C PHE A 110 -12.29 -1.04 -11.16
N ALA A 111 -11.33 -0.48 -10.40
CA ALA A 111 -11.62 0.35 -9.23
C ALA A 111 -12.45 1.60 -9.61
N GLU A 112 -12.11 2.27 -10.71
CA GLU A 112 -12.83 3.45 -11.21
C GLU A 112 -14.27 3.13 -11.62
N ASN A 113 -14.51 1.91 -12.13
CA ASN A 113 -15.83 1.46 -12.57
C ASN A 113 -16.67 0.77 -11.48
N VAL A 114 -16.17 0.63 -10.25
CA VAL A 114 -16.97 0.10 -9.14
C VAL A 114 -18.13 1.05 -8.85
N PRO A 115 -19.39 0.53 -8.81
CA PRO A 115 -20.56 1.37 -8.55
C PRO A 115 -20.47 2.17 -7.26
N LYS A 116 -21.05 3.35 -7.24
CA LYS A 116 -20.93 4.30 -6.11
C LYS A 116 -21.55 3.82 -4.81
N ASP A 117 -22.44 2.85 -4.86
CA ASP A 117 -23.07 2.16 -3.73
C ASP A 117 -22.29 0.92 -3.26
N CYS A 118 -21.01 0.82 -3.63
CA CYS A 118 -20.15 -0.30 -3.27
C CYS A 118 -18.86 0.18 -2.59
N ILE A 119 -18.34 -0.66 -1.70
CA ILE A 119 -17.07 -0.43 -1.02
C ILE A 119 -15.96 -1.20 -1.73
N ILE A 120 -14.80 -0.58 -1.84
CA ILE A 120 -13.57 -1.18 -2.35
C ILE A 120 -12.64 -1.43 -1.18
N MET A 121 -12.27 -2.68 -0.96
CA MET A 121 -11.21 -3.06 -0.05
C MET A 121 -9.95 -3.34 -0.88
N THR A 122 -8.84 -2.74 -0.53
CA THR A 122 -7.60 -2.93 -1.27
C THR A 122 -6.43 -3.24 -0.35
N LEU A 123 -5.46 -3.94 -0.88
CA LEU A 123 -4.28 -4.36 -0.13
C LEU A 123 -3.04 -4.47 -1.01
N ALA A 124 -1.88 -4.58 -0.37
CA ALA A 124 -0.61 -4.89 -1.00
C ALA A 124 -0.13 -3.86 -2.03
N CYS A 125 0.57 -4.32 -3.07
CA CYS A 125 1.24 -3.42 -4.03
C CYS A 125 0.28 -2.79 -5.04
N GLY A 126 -0.84 -3.45 -5.35
CA GLY A 126 -1.79 -3.00 -6.38
C GLY A 126 -2.43 -1.66 -6.06
N LYS A 127 -2.70 -1.42 -4.78
CA LYS A 127 -3.33 -0.19 -4.29
C LYS A 127 -2.61 1.09 -4.71
N TYR A 128 -1.30 1.07 -4.83
CA TYR A 128 -0.50 2.25 -5.19
C TYR A 128 -0.78 2.78 -6.60
N ARG A 129 -1.53 2.04 -7.40
CA ARG A 129 -1.98 2.47 -8.73
C ARG A 129 -3.19 3.38 -8.66
N PHE A 130 -4.05 3.21 -7.66
CA PHE A 130 -5.32 3.91 -7.58
C PHE A 130 -5.65 4.52 -6.21
N ASN A 131 -4.83 4.35 -5.18
CA ASN A 131 -5.11 4.88 -3.84
C ASN A 131 -5.07 6.42 -3.74
N LYS A 132 -4.63 7.11 -4.79
CA LYS A 132 -4.68 8.56 -4.92
C LYS A 132 -5.90 9.07 -5.69
N LEU A 133 -6.74 8.16 -6.18
CA LEU A 133 -7.99 8.52 -6.85
C LEU A 133 -9.09 8.82 -5.84
N GLU A 134 -9.99 9.72 -6.21
CA GLU A 134 -11.12 10.13 -5.36
C GLU A 134 -12.30 9.18 -5.51
N PHE A 135 -12.52 8.33 -4.53
CA PHE A 135 -13.66 7.40 -4.52
C PHE A 135 -14.86 7.92 -3.75
N GLY A 136 -14.67 8.93 -2.89
CA GLY A 136 -15.72 9.49 -2.03
C GLY A 136 -16.08 8.57 -0.86
N ASP A 137 -17.26 8.80 -0.30
CA ASP A 137 -17.78 8.09 0.86
C ASP A 137 -19.27 7.70 0.67
N ILE A 138 -19.76 6.85 1.58
CA ILE A 138 -21.17 6.53 1.77
C ILE A 138 -21.51 6.90 3.21
N ASP A 139 -22.18 8.04 3.42
CA ASP A 139 -22.54 8.57 4.74
C ASP A 139 -21.37 8.66 5.73
N GLY A 140 -20.23 9.14 5.25
CA GLY A 140 -19.01 9.27 6.04
C GLY A 140 -18.24 7.95 6.24
N LEU A 141 -18.63 6.88 5.54
CA LEU A 141 -17.85 5.65 5.43
C LEU A 141 -17.04 5.71 4.13
N PRO A 142 -15.69 5.80 4.19
CA PRO A 142 -14.88 5.85 2.98
C PRO A 142 -15.15 4.66 2.07
N ARG A 143 -15.27 4.91 0.77
CA ARG A 143 -15.49 3.83 -0.20
C ARG A 143 -14.23 3.04 -0.52
N LEU A 144 -13.04 3.63 -0.33
CA LEU A 144 -11.77 2.92 -0.46
C LEU A 144 -11.20 2.63 0.92
N LEU A 145 -11.10 1.36 1.28
CA LEU A 145 -10.51 0.88 2.52
C LEU A 145 -9.16 0.22 2.22
N ASP A 146 -8.07 0.88 2.57
CA ASP A 146 -6.73 0.32 2.49
C ASP A 146 -6.49 -0.56 3.72
N ILE A 147 -6.63 -1.88 3.55
CA ILE A 147 -6.53 -2.86 4.62
C ILE A 147 -5.09 -3.35 4.90
N GLY A 148 -4.09 -2.73 4.28
CA GLY A 148 -2.69 -2.94 4.60
C GLY A 148 -1.88 -3.69 3.56
N GLN A 149 -0.80 -4.30 4.00
CA GLN A 149 0.10 -5.12 3.17
C GLN A 149 -0.29 -6.59 3.22
N CYS A 150 0.35 -7.42 2.38
CA CYS A 150 0.01 -8.84 2.28
C CYS A 150 0.07 -9.58 3.63
N ASN A 151 1.06 -9.27 4.46
CA ASN A 151 1.19 -9.88 5.78
C ASN A 151 0.20 -9.36 6.82
N ASP A 152 -0.31 -8.13 6.66
CA ASP A 152 -1.33 -7.58 7.58
C ASP A 152 -2.69 -8.25 7.37
N VAL A 153 -2.94 -8.73 6.16
CA VAL A 153 -4.21 -9.38 5.79
C VAL A 153 -4.21 -10.87 6.07
N TYR A 154 -3.04 -11.43 6.30
CA TYR A 154 -2.89 -12.86 6.61
C TYR A 154 -3.14 -13.19 8.11
N SER A 155 -3.04 -12.20 8.98
CA SER A 155 -3.17 -12.37 10.45
C SER A 155 -4.61 -12.35 10.94
#